data_183588963abf9dcfa2337c3e5de38700
#
_entry.id   183588963abf9dcfa2337c3e5de38700
#
_cell.length_a   1.000
_cell.length_b   1.000
_cell.length_c   1.000
_cell.angle_alpha   90.00
_cell.angle_beta   90.00
_cell.angle_gamma   90.00
#
_symmetry.space_group_name_H-M   'P 1'
#
loop_
_entity.id
_entity.type
_entity.pdbx_description
1 polymer ?
#
loop_
_entity_poly.entity_id
_entity_poly.type
_entity_poly.pdbx_seq_one_letter_code
_entity_poly.pdbx_strand_id
1 'polypeptide(L)'
;MELFWFIPTYGDGRYLGSHEGARAASYSYCKQVAQAADELGYSGVLLPTGKSCEDAWIAASTLVPVTENLKFLVAVRPGLMSPTQAARMAATFDRFSKGRLLINVVAGGDPVELEGDGVFLNHHDRYELTDEFLTIWRRVLNESDVHFDGDYLSVKGGDVLYPPIQKPYPPLYFGGSSPVAMDVASRHIDVYLTWGEPPAQVKEKIERMKEKAKQTGREIRFGIRLHVIVRETEEEAWKAADELIQHVDEEAVKSAQKVFSRMDSEGQKRMSALHQGDRSNLEVSPNLWAGVGLVRGGAGTALVGDADTVAQRIKEYAELGIETFILSGYPHLEEAYRTAELLFPRLPVKHKHDENERTFISPFGEVKANDKTPAKR
;
A
#
# COMPACT_ATOMS: atom_id res chain seq x y z
N MET A 1 6.10 10.50 -10.30
CA MET A 1 5.22 10.16 -9.15
C MET A 1 4.25 9.09 -9.59
N GLU A 2 4.09 8.02 -8.78
CA GLU A 2 3.09 6.97 -8.98
C GLU A 2 2.09 7.02 -7.82
N LEU A 3 0.79 7.03 -8.13
CA LEU A 3 -0.27 6.97 -7.13
C LEU A 3 -0.91 5.59 -7.18
N PHE A 4 -0.92 4.91 -6.05
CA PHE A 4 -1.57 3.62 -5.86
C PHE A 4 -2.78 3.79 -4.97
N TRP A 5 -3.78 2.95 -5.19
CA TRP A 5 -4.93 2.83 -4.31
C TRP A 5 -4.84 1.54 -3.46
N PHE A 6 -5.90 1.21 -2.77
CA PHE A 6 -5.94 0.08 -1.85
C PHE A 6 -7.19 -0.78 -2.10
N ILE A 7 -7.04 -2.10 -2.16
CA ILE A 7 -8.17 -3.01 -2.24
C ILE A 7 -8.56 -3.48 -0.84
N PRO A 8 -9.79 -3.17 -0.36
CA PRO A 8 -10.21 -3.49 1.00
C PRO A 8 -10.65 -4.96 1.14
N THR A 9 -9.71 -5.89 1.10
CA THR A 9 -9.95 -7.35 1.21
C THR A 9 -10.40 -7.80 2.60
N TYR A 10 -10.61 -6.89 3.52
CA TYR A 10 -11.18 -7.12 4.86
C TYR A 10 -12.57 -6.51 5.02
N GLY A 11 -13.15 -5.99 3.93
CA GLY A 11 -14.37 -5.20 3.94
C GLY A 11 -14.11 -3.71 3.99
N ASP A 12 -15.17 -2.93 3.98
CA ASP A 12 -15.13 -1.48 3.96
C ASP A 12 -16.23 -0.88 4.83
N GLY A 13 -16.16 0.40 5.10
CA GLY A 13 -17.17 1.08 5.89
C GLY A 13 -17.03 2.59 5.81
N ARG A 14 -18.11 3.27 6.14
CA ARG A 14 -18.15 4.72 6.19
C ARG A 14 -17.49 5.25 7.47
N TYR A 15 -17.56 4.49 8.56
CA TYR A 15 -17.10 4.89 9.88
C TYR A 15 -16.16 3.85 10.46
N LEU A 16 -15.14 4.30 11.17
CA LEU A 16 -14.33 3.43 12.01
C LEU A 16 -15.08 3.15 13.33
N GLY A 17 -14.89 1.94 13.87
CA GLY A 17 -15.52 1.55 15.13
C GLY A 17 -17.02 1.23 15.02
N SER A 18 -17.60 1.17 13.81
CA SER A 18 -19.03 0.87 13.60
C SER A 18 -19.25 -0.05 12.41
N HIS A 19 -20.33 -0.82 12.46
CA HIS A 19 -20.84 -1.59 11.31
C HIS A 19 -21.85 -0.81 10.46
N GLU A 20 -22.18 0.43 10.83
CA GLU A 20 -23.10 1.26 10.07
C GLU A 20 -22.51 1.57 8.68
N GLY A 21 -23.28 1.25 7.64
CA GLY A 21 -22.83 1.40 6.25
C GLY A 21 -21.64 0.49 5.86
N ALA A 22 -21.37 -0.56 6.65
CA ALA A 22 -20.30 -1.52 6.35
C ALA A 22 -20.60 -2.32 5.07
N ARG A 23 -19.54 -2.65 4.34
CA ARG A 23 -19.55 -3.45 3.12
C ARG A 23 -18.69 -4.68 3.30
N ALA A 24 -19.20 -5.83 2.87
CA ALA A 24 -18.43 -7.07 2.92
C ALA A 24 -17.26 -7.05 1.94
N ALA A 25 -16.20 -7.78 2.27
CA ALA A 25 -15.10 -8.09 1.37
C ALA A 25 -15.54 -9.08 0.29
N SER A 26 -16.45 -8.65 -0.60
CA SER A 26 -16.92 -9.48 -1.69
C SER A 26 -16.10 -9.25 -2.96
N TYR A 27 -16.01 -10.30 -3.80
CA TYR A 27 -15.40 -10.17 -5.13
C TYR A 27 -16.01 -9.01 -5.92
N SER A 28 -17.34 -8.86 -5.88
CA SER A 28 -18.05 -7.79 -6.60
C SER A 28 -17.59 -6.41 -6.14
N TYR A 29 -17.41 -6.21 -4.84
CA TYR A 29 -16.95 -4.92 -4.33
C TYR A 29 -15.46 -4.65 -4.62
N CYS A 30 -14.58 -5.63 -4.38
CA CYS A 30 -13.17 -5.51 -4.74
C CYS A 30 -12.97 -5.25 -6.24
N LYS A 31 -13.78 -5.88 -7.10
CA LYS A 31 -13.79 -5.62 -8.55
C LYS A 31 -14.17 -4.18 -8.86
N GLN A 32 -15.21 -3.62 -8.25
CA GLN A 32 -15.60 -2.21 -8.46
C GLN A 32 -14.47 -1.25 -8.09
N VAL A 33 -13.82 -1.47 -6.93
CA VAL A 33 -12.69 -0.64 -6.51
C VAL A 33 -11.51 -0.76 -7.49
N ALA A 34 -11.17 -1.97 -7.94
CA ALA A 34 -10.08 -2.19 -8.89
C ALA A 34 -10.34 -1.54 -10.25
N GLN A 35 -11.57 -1.69 -10.78
CA GLN A 35 -11.97 -1.07 -12.04
C GLN A 35 -11.97 0.46 -11.94
N ALA A 36 -12.51 1.01 -10.84
CA ALA A 36 -12.45 2.44 -10.60
C ALA A 36 -11.00 2.96 -10.56
N ALA A 37 -10.12 2.28 -9.83
CA ALA A 37 -8.71 2.65 -9.77
C ALA A 37 -8.03 2.60 -11.15
N ASP A 38 -8.31 1.58 -11.96
CA ASP A 38 -7.76 1.46 -13.32
C ASP A 38 -8.27 2.57 -14.24
N GLU A 39 -9.58 2.82 -14.26
CA GLU A 39 -10.21 3.85 -15.09
C GLU A 39 -9.78 5.27 -14.72
N LEU A 40 -9.66 5.55 -13.41
CA LEU A 40 -9.24 6.86 -12.90
C LEU A 40 -7.75 7.15 -13.12
N GLY A 41 -6.94 6.14 -13.50
CA GLY A 41 -5.52 6.32 -13.81
C GLY A 41 -4.59 6.14 -12.61
N TYR A 42 -5.00 5.46 -11.54
CA TYR A 42 -4.05 5.00 -10.54
C TYR A 42 -3.04 4.02 -11.16
N SER A 43 -1.79 4.14 -10.77
CA SER A 43 -0.70 3.30 -11.29
C SER A 43 -0.78 1.85 -10.81
N GLY A 44 -1.41 1.61 -9.67
CA GLY A 44 -1.56 0.28 -9.08
C GLY A 44 -2.43 0.26 -7.84
N VAL A 45 -2.58 -0.93 -7.27
CA VAL A 45 -3.28 -1.16 -6.00
C VAL A 45 -2.49 -2.06 -5.08
N LEU A 46 -2.56 -1.78 -3.77
CA LEU A 46 -2.05 -2.65 -2.72
C LEU A 46 -3.15 -3.64 -2.28
N LEU A 47 -2.80 -4.92 -2.23
CA LEU A 47 -3.60 -5.96 -1.58
C LEU A 47 -2.91 -6.37 -0.28
N PRO A 48 -3.53 -6.14 0.89
CA PRO A 48 -2.97 -6.50 2.18
C PRO A 48 -3.01 -8.00 2.42
N THR A 49 -2.28 -8.46 3.45
CA THR A 49 -2.35 -9.82 3.98
C THR A 49 -2.56 -9.77 5.49
N GLY A 50 -3.16 -10.80 6.02
CA GLY A 50 -3.40 -11.01 7.44
C GLY A 50 -4.65 -11.87 7.67
N LYS A 51 -4.82 -12.38 8.89
CA LYS A 51 -5.94 -13.27 9.25
C LYS A 51 -7.34 -12.65 9.03
N SER A 52 -7.42 -11.35 8.95
CA SER A 52 -8.67 -10.61 8.71
C SER A 52 -8.87 -10.20 7.25
N CYS A 53 -7.97 -10.60 6.34
CA CYS A 53 -8.03 -10.29 4.91
C CYS A 53 -8.33 -11.55 4.11
N GLU A 54 -8.99 -11.38 2.96
CA GLU A 54 -8.96 -12.40 1.92
C GLU A 54 -7.53 -12.62 1.43
N ASP A 55 -7.23 -13.81 0.91
CA ASP A 55 -5.89 -14.12 0.38
C ASP A 55 -5.51 -13.16 -0.75
N ALA A 56 -4.35 -12.52 -0.60
CA ALA A 56 -3.92 -11.46 -1.51
C ALA A 56 -3.64 -11.95 -2.94
N TRP A 57 -3.11 -13.18 -3.10
CA TRP A 57 -2.80 -13.76 -4.40
C TRP A 57 -4.04 -14.19 -5.14
N ILE A 58 -4.97 -14.86 -4.44
CA ILE A 58 -6.25 -15.27 -5.02
C ILE A 58 -7.06 -14.04 -5.40
N ALA A 59 -7.21 -13.07 -4.50
CA ALA A 59 -7.94 -11.84 -4.77
C ALA A 59 -7.33 -11.09 -5.99
N ALA A 60 -6.03 -10.84 -6.00
CA ALA A 60 -5.36 -10.18 -7.12
C ALA A 60 -5.55 -10.92 -8.44
N SER A 61 -5.43 -12.26 -8.44
CA SER A 61 -5.59 -13.08 -9.65
C SER A 61 -6.99 -12.92 -10.28
N THR A 62 -8.03 -12.75 -9.46
CA THR A 62 -9.40 -12.52 -9.97
C THR A 62 -9.62 -11.12 -10.53
N LEU A 63 -8.76 -10.15 -10.15
CA LEU A 63 -8.86 -8.77 -10.62
C LEU A 63 -8.06 -8.49 -11.90
N VAL A 64 -7.08 -9.33 -12.22
CA VAL A 64 -6.29 -9.21 -13.46
C VAL A 64 -7.15 -9.16 -14.72
N PRO A 65 -8.13 -10.06 -14.95
CA PRO A 65 -8.91 -10.11 -16.18
C PRO A 65 -9.95 -9.00 -16.31
N VAL A 66 -10.20 -8.23 -15.27
CA VAL A 66 -11.20 -7.14 -15.24
C VAL A 66 -10.59 -5.75 -15.18
N THR A 67 -9.28 -5.66 -15.37
CA THR A 67 -8.49 -4.42 -15.41
C THR A 67 -7.47 -4.49 -16.53
N GLU A 68 -6.99 -3.34 -17.04
CA GLU A 68 -6.10 -3.29 -18.20
C GLU A 68 -4.67 -2.90 -17.86
N ASN A 69 -4.49 -1.82 -17.07
CA ASN A 69 -3.19 -1.20 -16.81
C ASN A 69 -2.78 -1.26 -15.34
N LEU A 70 -3.73 -1.49 -14.45
CA LEU A 70 -3.55 -1.47 -13.02
C LEU A 70 -2.49 -2.49 -12.57
N LYS A 71 -1.44 -2.03 -11.90
CA LYS A 71 -0.44 -2.90 -11.27
C LYS A 71 -0.97 -3.41 -9.93
N PHE A 72 -0.54 -4.61 -9.55
CA PHE A 72 -0.96 -5.27 -8.32
C PHE A 72 0.23 -5.44 -7.39
N LEU A 73 0.26 -4.69 -6.30
CA LEU A 73 1.23 -4.85 -5.22
C LEU A 73 0.71 -5.91 -4.23
N VAL A 74 1.12 -7.15 -4.48
CA VAL A 74 0.59 -8.34 -3.79
C VAL A 74 1.50 -8.69 -2.62
N ALA A 75 0.91 -8.87 -1.45
CA ALA A 75 1.65 -9.25 -0.26
C ALA A 75 2.16 -10.68 -0.34
N VAL A 76 3.41 -10.90 0.07
CA VAL A 76 4.01 -12.22 0.32
C VAL A 76 4.57 -12.28 1.74
N ARG A 77 4.29 -13.39 2.44
CA ARG A 77 4.82 -13.62 3.79
C ARG A 77 5.86 -14.75 3.74
N PRO A 78 7.16 -14.44 3.85
CA PRO A 78 8.19 -15.45 4.10
C PRO A 78 7.84 -16.29 5.35
N GLY A 79 7.99 -17.60 5.23
CA GLY A 79 7.61 -18.56 6.29
C GLY A 79 6.25 -19.22 6.11
N LEU A 80 5.32 -18.65 5.29
CA LEU A 80 4.03 -19.30 5.01
C LEU A 80 4.05 -20.16 3.73
N MET A 81 5.02 -19.95 2.87
CA MET A 81 5.21 -20.76 1.66
C MET A 81 6.70 -20.87 1.32
N SER A 82 7.08 -21.88 0.54
CA SER A 82 8.46 -22.01 0.09
C SER A 82 8.82 -20.92 -0.92
N PRO A 83 10.07 -20.42 -0.95
CA PRO A 83 10.51 -19.40 -1.90
C PRO A 83 10.37 -19.84 -3.36
N THR A 84 10.60 -21.11 -3.68
CA THR A 84 10.44 -21.66 -5.02
C THR A 84 8.97 -21.69 -5.47
N GLN A 85 8.04 -22.02 -4.56
CA GLN A 85 6.61 -21.95 -4.85
C GLN A 85 6.18 -20.49 -5.08
N ALA A 86 6.59 -19.58 -4.21
CA ALA A 86 6.31 -18.14 -4.37
C ALA A 86 6.87 -17.59 -5.69
N ALA A 87 8.06 -18.02 -6.11
CA ALA A 87 8.67 -17.63 -7.38
C ALA A 87 7.85 -18.12 -8.59
N ARG A 88 7.37 -19.37 -8.57
CA ARG A 88 6.48 -19.90 -9.64
C ARG A 88 5.14 -19.15 -9.70
N MET A 89 4.55 -18.84 -8.54
CA MET A 89 3.32 -18.04 -8.48
C MET A 89 3.56 -16.64 -9.06
N ALA A 90 4.65 -15.97 -8.65
CA ALA A 90 5.02 -14.67 -9.16
C ALA A 90 5.26 -14.67 -10.67
N ALA A 91 6.01 -15.63 -11.19
CA ALA A 91 6.27 -15.76 -12.62
C ALA A 91 4.98 -15.99 -13.43
N THR A 92 4.07 -16.83 -12.93
CA THR A 92 2.77 -17.07 -13.58
C THR A 92 1.89 -15.83 -13.57
N PHE A 93 1.73 -15.19 -12.40
CA PHE A 93 0.95 -13.97 -12.29
C PHE A 93 1.49 -12.86 -13.20
N ASP A 94 2.82 -12.68 -13.20
CA ASP A 94 3.48 -11.66 -14.00
C ASP A 94 3.22 -11.84 -15.50
N ARG A 95 3.32 -13.09 -16.01
CA ARG A 95 3.00 -13.39 -17.41
C ARG A 95 1.53 -13.17 -17.72
N PHE A 96 0.63 -13.65 -16.88
CA PHE A 96 -0.82 -13.58 -17.13
C PHE A 96 -1.35 -12.14 -17.01
N SER A 97 -0.73 -11.34 -16.15
CA SER A 97 -1.03 -9.91 -16.03
C SER A 97 -0.26 -9.02 -17.00
N LYS A 98 0.60 -9.59 -17.88
CA LYS A 98 1.45 -8.84 -18.82
C LYS A 98 2.39 -7.84 -18.11
N GLY A 99 3.06 -8.28 -17.03
CA GLY A 99 4.05 -7.48 -16.31
C GLY A 99 3.46 -6.50 -15.29
N ARG A 100 2.27 -6.78 -14.74
CA ARG A 100 1.60 -5.92 -13.77
C ARG A 100 1.76 -6.35 -12.31
N LEU A 101 2.61 -7.34 -12.03
CA LEU A 101 2.89 -7.79 -10.66
C LEU A 101 3.96 -6.93 -9.99
N LEU A 102 3.71 -6.56 -8.75
CA LEU A 102 4.66 -6.02 -7.79
C LEU A 102 4.54 -6.85 -6.49
N ILE A 103 5.63 -7.07 -5.80
CA ILE A 103 5.65 -7.91 -4.58
C ILE A 103 5.84 -7.04 -3.35
N ASN A 104 4.90 -7.12 -2.41
CA ASN A 104 5.04 -6.51 -1.08
C ASN A 104 5.48 -7.56 -0.06
N VAL A 105 6.73 -7.55 0.35
CA VAL A 105 7.27 -8.49 1.33
C VAL A 105 6.83 -8.08 2.73
N VAL A 106 6.22 -8.99 3.49
CA VAL A 106 5.66 -8.73 4.84
C VAL A 106 6.18 -9.77 5.81
N ALA A 107 7.11 -9.41 6.68
CA ALA A 107 7.64 -10.32 7.70
C ALA A 107 6.65 -10.60 8.85
N GLY A 108 5.59 -9.79 8.96
CA GLY A 108 4.65 -9.86 10.08
C GLY A 108 5.14 -9.12 11.33
N GLY A 109 4.22 -8.84 12.25
CA GLY A 109 4.55 -8.08 13.47
C GLY A 109 3.63 -8.36 14.66
N ASP A 110 2.57 -9.16 14.49
CA ASP A 110 1.73 -9.64 15.60
C ASP A 110 2.08 -11.12 15.89
N PRO A 111 2.75 -11.42 17.01
CA PRO A 111 3.12 -12.79 17.37
C PRO A 111 1.94 -13.75 17.42
N VAL A 112 0.78 -13.30 17.93
CA VAL A 112 -0.43 -14.15 18.02
C VAL A 112 -0.99 -14.53 16.65
N GLU A 113 -0.90 -13.62 15.68
CA GLU A 113 -1.29 -13.92 14.31
C GLU A 113 -0.30 -14.89 13.67
N LEU A 114 0.99 -14.64 13.84
CA LEU A 114 2.06 -15.48 13.28
C LEU A 114 2.03 -16.92 13.83
N GLU A 115 1.83 -17.07 15.14
CA GLU A 115 1.66 -18.40 15.75
C GLU A 115 0.42 -19.12 15.22
N GLY A 116 -0.68 -18.37 15.00
CA GLY A 116 -1.89 -18.88 14.35
C GLY A 116 -1.69 -19.35 12.92
N ASP A 117 -0.72 -18.77 12.22
CA ASP A 117 -0.30 -19.16 10.87
C ASP A 117 0.84 -20.20 10.87
N GLY A 118 1.26 -20.69 12.04
CA GLY A 118 2.31 -21.71 12.20
C GLY A 118 3.74 -21.17 12.20
N VAL A 119 3.92 -19.85 12.36
CA VAL A 119 5.24 -19.21 12.43
C VAL A 119 5.58 -18.88 13.89
N PHE A 120 6.54 -19.61 14.47
CA PHE A 120 6.95 -19.50 15.88
C PHE A 120 8.31 -18.81 16.06
N LEU A 121 8.81 -18.15 15.00
CA LEU A 121 10.09 -17.45 15.03
C LEU A 121 9.97 -16.11 15.76
N ASN A 122 11.01 -15.75 16.51
CA ASN A 122 11.11 -14.41 17.10
C ASN A 122 11.33 -13.33 16.02
N HIS A 123 11.32 -12.07 16.42
CA HIS A 123 11.47 -10.94 15.49
C HIS A 123 12.74 -11.03 14.63
N HIS A 124 13.89 -11.30 15.23
CA HIS A 124 15.17 -11.38 14.52
C HIS A 124 15.16 -12.51 13.50
N ASP A 125 14.81 -13.72 13.94
CA ASP A 125 14.84 -14.94 13.14
C ASP A 125 13.87 -14.84 11.93
N ARG A 126 12.73 -14.16 12.07
CA ARG A 126 11.83 -13.90 10.94
C ARG A 126 12.48 -13.06 9.85
N TYR A 127 13.37 -12.11 10.19
CA TYR A 127 14.10 -11.35 9.20
C TYR A 127 15.24 -12.13 8.58
N GLU A 128 15.93 -12.98 9.33
CA GLU A 128 16.93 -13.90 8.77
C GLU A 128 16.27 -14.90 7.80
N LEU A 129 15.14 -15.50 8.18
CA LEU A 129 14.34 -16.33 7.26
C LEU A 129 13.90 -15.53 6.02
N THR A 130 13.54 -14.26 6.17
CA THR A 130 13.16 -13.39 5.05
C THR A 130 14.35 -13.15 4.11
N ASP A 131 15.54 -12.96 4.63
CA ASP A 131 16.78 -12.83 3.86
C ASP A 131 17.08 -14.07 3.02
N GLU A 132 17.03 -15.25 3.64
CA GLU A 132 17.20 -16.54 2.93
C GLU A 132 16.10 -16.74 1.87
N PHE A 133 14.85 -16.45 2.23
CA PHE A 133 13.71 -16.55 1.32
C PHE A 133 13.91 -15.68 0.06
N LEU A 134 14.28 -14.42 0.23
CA LEU A 134 14.49 -13.51 -0.89
C LEU A 134 15.74 -13.85 -1.70
N THR A 135 16.78 -14.37 -1.06
CA THR A 135 17.96 -14.89 -1.74
C THR A 135 17.59 -16.04 -2.68
N ILE A 136 16.88 -17.04 -2.17
CA ILE A 136 16.43 -18.18 -2.98
C ILE A 136 15.46 -17.74 -4.06
N TRP A 137 14.46 -16.91 -3.70
CA TRP A 137 13.42 -16.42 -4.62
C TRP A 137 14.02 -15.68 -5.83
N ARG A 138 15.00 -14.80 -5.59
CA ARG A 138 15.70 -14.06 -6.65
C ARG A 138 16.55 -14.97 -7.52
N ARG A 139 17.23 -15.94 -6.89
CA ARG A 139 18.09 -16.88 -7.62
C ARG A 139 17.28 -17.80 -8.54
N VAL A 140 16.21 -18.43 -8.07
CA VAL A 140 15.41 -19.35 -8.90
C VAL A 140 14.65 -18.65 -10.04
N LEU A 141 14.49 -17.34 -10.00
CA LEU A 141 13.93 -16.54 -11.12
C LEU A 141 14.98 -16.17 -12.19
N ASN A 142 16.29 -16.31 -11.89
CA ASN A 142 17.39 -15.90 -12.76
C ASN A 142 18.38 -17.00 -13.09
N GLU A 143 18.42 -18.06 -12.29
CA GLU A 143 19.36 -19.17 -12.38
C GLU A 143 18.58 -20.48 -12.47
N SER A 144 19.16 -21.51 -13.11
CA SER A 144 18.65 -22.89 -13.09
C SER A 144 19.41 -23.72 -12.08
N ASP A 145 18.79 -24.81 -11.60
CA ASP A 145 19.40 -25.78 -10.70
C ASP A 145 19.96 -25.14 -9.41
N VAL A 146 19.18 -24.27 -8.80
CA VAL A 146 19.59 -23.54 -7.60
C VAL A 146 19.72 -24.46 -6.40
N HIS A 147 20.90 -24.47 -5.79
CA HIS A 147 21.18 -25.10 -4.50
C HIS A 147 21.41 -24.03 -3.44
N PHE A 148 20.76 -24.18 -2.29
CA PHE A 148 20.89 -23.30 -1.13
C PHE A 148 20.74 -24.15 0.14
N ASP A 149 21.61 -23.94 1.11
CA ASP A 149 21.58 -24.59 2.42
C ASP A 149 21.81 -23.52 3.49
N GLY A 150 20.73 -23.00 4.06
CA GLY A 150 20.71 -21.96 5.05
C GLY A 150 20.31 -22.48 6.43
N ASP A 151 20.18 -21.57 7.39
CA ASP A 151 19.78 -21.90 8.76
C ASP A 151 18.27 -22.17 8.87
N TYR A 152 17.47 -21.57 7.99
CA TYR A 152 16.00 -21.64 8.00
C TYR A 152 15.44 -22.37 6.76
N LEU A 153 16.11 -22.26 5.63
CA LEU A 153 15.61 -22.77 4.36
C LEU A 153 16.68 -23.57 3.61
N SER A 154 16.30 -24.68 3.02
CA SER A 154 17.15 -25.46 2.12
C SER A 154 16.44 -25.75 0.81
N VAL A 155 17.14 -25.63 -0.30
CA VAL A 155 16.65 -25.94 -1.65
C VAL A 155 17.71 -26.74 -2.40
N LYS A 156 17.30 -27.80 -3.09
CA LYS A 156 18.15 -28.60 -3.97
C LYS A 156 17.50 -28.71 -5.35
N GLY A 157 18.18 -28.23 -6.38
CA GLY A 157 17.69 -28.26 -7.75
C GLY A 157 16.47 -27.34 -7.96
N GLY A 158 16.44 -26.17 -7.30
CA GLY A 158 15.34 -25.19 -7.46
C GLY A 158 15.38 -24.57 -8.85
N ASP A 159 14.19 -24.48 -9.51
CA ASP A 159 14.06 -23.93 -10.86
C ASP A 159 12.66 -23.34 -11.10
N VAL A 160 12.60 -22.37 -12.01
CA VAL A 160 11.36 -21.78 -12.55
C VAL A 160 11.39 -21.88 -14.07
N LEU A 161 10.83 -22.96 -14.61
CA LEU A 161 10.84 -23.25 -16.03
C LEU A 161 10.25 -22.15 -16.91
N TYR A 162 9.24 -21.43 -16.42
CA TYR A 162 8.59 -20.33 -17.12
C TYR A 162 8.86 -19.01 -16.39
N PRO A 163 9.91 -18.25 -16.77
CA PRO A 163 10.31 -17.04 -16.08
C PRO A 163 9.26 -15.90 -16.24
N PRO A 164 9.31 -14.87 -15.36
CA PRO A 164 8.44 -13.71 -15.48
C PRO A 164 8.80 -12.86 -16.71
N ILE A 165 7.88 -11.99 -17.12
CA ILE A 165 8.11 -10.98 -18.18
C ILE A 165 9.06 -9.90 -17.66
N GLN A 166 8.81 -9.41 -16.43
CA GLN A 166 9.63 -8.38 -15.80
C GLN A 166 11.03 -8.93 -15.47
N LYS A 167 12.06 -8.14 -15.74
CA LYS A 167 13.46 -8.52 -15.56
C LYS A 167 14.16 -7.57 -14.58
N PRO A 168 15.01 -8.09 -13.72
CA PRO A 168 15.36 -9.51 -13.51
C PRO A 168 14.25 -10.33 -12.84
N TYR A 169 13.27 -9.68 -12.20
CA TYR A 169 12.08 -10.22 -11.51
C TYR A 169 11.07 -9.10 -11.28
N PRO A 170 9.80 -9.42 -10.90
CA PRO A 170 8.84 -8.40 -10.48
C PRO A 170 9.37 -7.57 -9.30
N PRO A 171 9.27 -6.23 -9.31
CA PRO A 171 9.85 -5.37 -8.29
C PRO A 171 9.43 -5.71 -6.87
N LEU A 172 10.39 -5.71 -5.94
CA LEU A 172 10.22 -6.02 -4.53
C LEU A 172 10.03 -4.74 -3.72
N TYR A 173 8.92 -4.66 -3.03
CA TYR A 173 8.57 -3.61 -2.07
C TYR A 173 8.63 -4.16 -0.65
N PHE A 174 9.05 -3.36 0.29
CA PHE A 174 9.14 -3.77 1.70
C PHE A 174 9.18 -2.56 2.62
N GLY A 175 8.49 -2.66 3.76
CA GLY A 175 8.52 -1.66 4.81
C GLY A 175 8.89 -2.29 6.14
N GLY A 176 9.96 -1.82 6.76
CA GLY A 176 10.37 -2.26 8.08
C GLY A 176 11.32 -1.23 8.69
N SER A 177 11.07 -0.83 9.95
CA SER A 177 11.82 0.28 10.58
C SER A 177 12.89 -0.19 11.56
N SER A 178 12.92 -1.49 11.92
CA SER A 178 13.97 -2.05 12.79
C SER A 178 15.33 -2.14 12.05
N PRO A 179 16.46 -2.13 12.77
CA PRO A 179 17.78 -2.27 12.15
C PRO A 179 17.89 -3.51 11.24
N VAL A 180 17.48 -4.69 11.73
CA VAL A 180 17.52 -5.94 10.97
C VAL A 180 16.62 -5.87 9.72
N ALA A 181 15.43 -5.25 9.81
CA ALA A 181 14.57 -5.04 8.66
C ALA A 181 15.22 -4.18 7.58
N MET A 182 15.90 -3.10 7.98
CA MET A 182 16.62 -2.24 7.05
C MET A 182 17.84 -2.93 6.43
N ASP A 183 18.48 -3.86 7.16
CA ASP A 183 19.59 -4.66 6.63
C ASP A 183 19.10 -5.61 5.53
N VAL A 184 18.00 -6.32 5.75
CA VAL A 184 17.35 -7.15 4.71
C VAL A 184 16.92 -6.29 3.52
N ALA A 185 16.27 -5.15 3.78
CA ALA A 185 15.87 -4.22 2.72
C ALA A 185 17.04 -3.78 1.85
N SER A 186 18.17 -3.41 2.45
CA SER A 186 19.34 -2.94 1.71
C SER A 186 19.92 -3.98 0.75
N ARG A 187 19.74 -5.28 1.05
CA ARG A 187 20.25 -6.37 0.21
C ARG A 187 19.31 -6.79 -0.92
N HIS A 188 17.99 -6.65 -0.72
CA HIS A 188 17.02 -7.29 -1.61
C HIS A 188 16.03 -6.36 -2.29
N ILE A 189 15.68 -5.23 -1.69
CA ILE A 189 14.46 -4.49 -2.03
C ILE A 189 14.71 -3.42 -3.10
N ASP A 190 13.74 -3.23 -3.99
CA ASP A 190 13.79 -2.23 -5.06
C ASP A 190 13.07 -0.93 -4.64
N VAL A 191 12.02 -1.05 -3.80
CA VAL A 191 11.29 0.10 -3.25
C VAL A 191 11.08 -0.08 -1.76
N TYR A 192 11.68 0.81 -0.97
CA TYR A 192 11.48 0.83 0.48
C TYR A 192 10.25 1.65 0.83
N LEU A 193 9.29 1.02 1.52
CA LEU A 193 8.05 1.65 1.96
C LEU A 193 8.18 2.19 3.38
N THR A 194 7.71 3.41 3.60
CA THR A 194 7.47 3.95 4.93
C THR A 194 5.98 4.18 5.15
N TRP A 195 5.56 4.31 6.40
CA TRP A 195 4.23 4.80 6.72
C TRP A 195 4.24 6.33 6.84
N GLY A 196 3.06 6.96 6.81
CA GLY A 196 2.89 8.40 6.88
C GLY A 196 3.21 8.98 8.25
N GLU A 197 4.48 9.02 8.60
CA GLU A 197 5.01 9.78 9.72
C GLU A 197 5.19 11.26 9.33
N PRO A 198 5.36 12.19 10.29
CA PRO A 198 5.75 13.57 9.99
C PRO A 198 6.95 13.65 9.05
N PRO A 199 7.02 14.61 8.12
CA PRO A 199 8.07 14.69 7.09
C PRO A 199 9.52 14.57 7.63
N ALA A 200 9.79 15.14 8.81
CA ALA A 200 11.13 15.05 9.43
C ALA A 200 11.50 13.60 9.80
N GLN A 201 10.54 12.80 10.30
CA GLN A 201 10.77 11.40 10.65
C GLN A 201 10.92 10.52 9.40
N VAL A 202 10.16 10.83 8.34
CA VAL A 202 10.30 10.16 7.03
C VAL A 202 11.67 10.45 6.44
N LYS A 203 12.13 11.69 6.50
CA LYS A 203 13.47 12.10 6.02
C LYS A 203 14.57 11.31 6.72
N GLU A 204 14.56 11.25 8.06
CA GLU A 204 15.53 10.46 8.83
C GLU A 204 15.58 9.00 8.38
N LYS A 205 14.41 8.39 8.16
CA LYS A 205 14.30 7.00 7.72
C LYS A 205 14.85 6.79 6.31
N ILE A 206 14.57 7.71 5.40
CA ILE A 206 15.11 7.70 4.03
C ILE A 206 16.63 7.81 4.05
N GLU A 207 17.18 8.74 4.82
CA GLU A 207 18.63 8.95 4.93
C GLU A 207 19.34 7.69 5.46
N ARG A 208 18.80 7.09 6.53
CA ARG A 208 19.32 5.83 7.07
C ARG A 208 19.28 4.70 6.04
N MET A 209 18.18 4.59 5.27
CA MET A 209 18.05 3.55 4.25
C MET A 209 19.01 3.78 3.08
N LYS A 210 19.20 5.04 2.64
CA LYS A 210 20.17 5.40 1.61
C LYS A 210 21.60 5.02 2.03
N GLU A 211 21.98 5.28 3.28
CA GLU A 211 23.30 4.91 3.79
C GLU A 211 23.52 3.38 3.78
N LYS A 212 22.51 2.61 4.23
CA LYS A 212 22.57 1.14 4.17
C LYS A 212 22.63 0.61 2.73
N ALA A 213 21.84 1.16 1.84
CA ALA A 213 21.84 0.78 0.42
C ALA A 213 23.19 1.04 -0.25
N LYS A 214 23.84 2.17 0.08
CA LYS A 214 25.19 2.48 -0.39
C LYS A 214 26.23 1.44 0.05
N GLN A 215 26.11 0.93 1.29
CA GLN A 215 27.02 -0.13 1.79
C GLN A 215 26.87 -1.45 1.04
N THR A 216 25.68 -1.73 0.51
CA THR A 216 25.39 -2.92 -0.31
C THR A 216 25.54 -2.68 -1.82
N GLY A 217 25.92 -1.47 -2.24
CA GLY A 217 26.07 -1.10 -3.66
C GLY A 217 24.75 -1.05 -4.43
N ARG A 218 23.61 -0.82 -3.76
CA ARG A 218 22.28 -0.79 -4.37
C ARG A 218 21.69 0.62 -4.39
N GLU A 219 20.89 0.88 -5.39
CA GLU A 219 19.97 2.02 -5.43
C GLU A 219 18.57 1.54 -5.05
N ILE A 220 17.94 2.24 -4.10
CA ILE A 220 16.61 1.93 -3.59
C ILE A 220 15.71 3.14 -3.80
N ARG A 221 14.55 2.93 -4.39
CA ARG A 221 13.49 3.92 -4.50
C ARG A 221 12.64 3.94 -3.22
N PHE A 222 11.83 4.97 -3.04
CA PHE A 222 11.06 5.16 -1.82
C PHE A 222 9.58 5.32 -2.11
N GLY A 223 8.76 4.71 -1.25
CA GLY A 223 7.33 4.87 -1.27
C GLY A 223 6.77 5.13 0.13
N ILE A 224 5.56 5.67 0.19
CA ILE A 224 4.86 5.96 1.44
C ILE A 224 3.43 5.45 1.41
N ARG A 225 2.96 4.93 2.55
CA ARG A 225 1.58 4.50 2.76
C ARG A 225 0.85 5.52 3.65
N LEU A 226 -0.20 6.14 3.12
CA LEU A 226 -1.02 7.17 3.77
C LEU A 226 -2.50 6.92 3.49
N HIS A 227 -3.37 7.35 4.40
CA HIS A 227 -4.75 7.63 4.06
C HIS A 227 -4.88 9.07 3.55
N VAL A 228 -5.99 9.38 2.91
CA VAL A 228 -6.29 10.72 2.40
C VAL A 228 -7.76 11.03 2.61
N ILE A 229 -8.03 12.25 3.06
CA ILE A 229 -9.37 12.84 3.20
C ILE A 229 -9.32 14.20 2.52
N VAL A 230 -9.68 14.23 1.23
CA VAL A 230 -9.66 15.45 0.43
C VAL A 230 -11.09 15.88 0.14
N ARG A 231 -11.36 17.20 0.28
CA ARG A 231 -12.66 17.81 -0.01
C ARG A 231 -12.46 19.10 -0.80
N GLU A 232 -13.55 19.73 -1.18
CA GLU A 232 -13.54 21.02 -1.87
C GLU A 232 -13.02 22.13 -0.98
N THR A 233 -13.26 22.05 0.34
CA THR A 233 -12.78 23.00 1.34
C THR A 233 -12.09 22.32 2.51
N GLU A 234 -11.21 23.06 3.18
CA GLU A 234 -10.51 22.62 4.39
C GLU A 234 -11.50 22.21 5.50
N GLU A 235 -12.55 23.02 5.71
CA GLU A 235 -13.58 22.78 6.73
C GLU A 235 -14.32 21.45 6.49
N GLU A 236 -14.71 21.17 5.24
CA GLU A 236 -15.37 19.92 4.87
C GLU A 236 -14.45 18.71 5.07
N ALA A 237 -13.15 18.86 4.80
CA ALA A 237 -12.18 17.79 4.98
C ALA A 237 -12.02 17.43 6.47
N TRP A 238 -11.84 18.41 7.33
CA TRP A 238 -11.73 18.18 8.78
C TRP A 238 -13.03 17.65 9.38
N LYS A 239 -14.18 18.12 8.93
CA LYS A 239 -15.47 17.56 9.31
C LYS A 239 -15.58 16.09 8.92
N ALA A 240 -15.14 15.71 7.72
CA ALA A 240 -15.13 14.31 7.29
C ALA A 240 -14.17 13.44 8.12
N ALA A 241 -13.04 13.98 8.58
CA ALA A 241 -12.14 13.31 9.49
C ALA A 241 -12.79 13.04 10.85
N ASP A 242 -13.49 14.02 11.42
CA ASP A 242 -14.23 13.88 12.66
C ASP A 242 -15.38 12.88 12.53
N GLU A 243 -16.13 12.94 11.44
CA GLU A 243 -17.22 11.98 11.12
C GLU A 243 -16.70 10.55 11.01
N LEU A 244 -15.52 10.34 10.44
CA LEU A 244 -14.92 9.01 10.26
C LEU A 244 -14.72 8.28 11.60
N ILE A 245 -14.39 9.00 12.68
CA ILE A 245 -14.13 8.43 14.01
C ILE A 245 -15.24 8.70 15.03
N GLN A 246 -16.42 9.20 14.60
CA GLN A 246 -17.49 9.57 15.53
C GLN A 246 -18.02 8.42 16.39
N HIS A 247 -17.89 7.18 15.90
CA HIS A 247 -18.30 5.97 16.61
C HIS A 247 -17.14 5.27 17.36
N VAL A 248 -15.94 5.86 17.33
CA VAL A 248 -14.80 5.32 18.06
C VAL A 248 -14.87 5.83 19.50
N ASP A 249 -15.19 4.95 20.44
CA ASP A 249 -15.20 5.26 21.88
C ASP A 249 -13.86 4.93 22.55
N GLU A 250 -13.75 5.28 23.85
CA GLU A 250 -12.52 5.01 24.61
C GLU A 250 -12.25 3.51 24.79
N GLU A 251 -13.28 2.66 24.84
CA GLU A 251 -13.14 1.22 25.00
C GLU A 251 -12.55 0.59 23.72
N ALA A 252 -13.03 1.02 22.56
CA ALA A 252 -12.49 0.63 21.26
C ALA A 252 -11.01 1.02 21.14
N VAL A 253 -10.66 2.26 21.54
CA VAL A 253 -9.27 2.72 21.53
C VAL A 253 -8.41 1.87 22.47
N LYS A 254 -8.82 1.67 23.74
CA LYS A 254 -8.08 0.86 24.71
C LYS A 254 -7.88 -0.58 24.22
N SER A 255 -8.91 -1.17 23.62
CA SER A 255 -8.84 -2.52 23.05
C SER A 255 -7.82 -2.60 21.91
N ALA A 256 -7.85 -1.64 20.98
CA ALA A 256 -6.91 -1.57 19.88
C ALA A 256 -5.47 -1.35 20.36
N GLN A 257 -5.25 -0.42 21.29
CA GLN A 257 -3.93 -0.14 21.87
C GLN A 257 -3.35 -1.37 22.60
N LYS A 258 -4.19 -2.18 23.25
CA LYS A 258 -3.77 -3.46 23.87
C LYS A 258 -3.26 -4.45 22.80
N VAL A 259 -3.88 -4.50 21.62
CA VAL A 259 -3.39 -5.32 20.50
C VAL A 259 -2.08 -4.77 19.97
N PHE A 260 -1.99 -3.45 19.75
CA PHE A 260 -0.78 -2.82 19.19
C PHE A 260 0.43 -2.94 20.14
N SER A 261 0.23 -2.88 21.45
CA SER A 261 1.31 -3.00 22.42
C SER A 261 1.99 -4.37 22.48
N ARG A 262 1.30 -5.45 22.03
CA ARG A 262 1.90 -6.80 21.95
C ARG A 262 2.69 -7.02 20.66
N MET A 263 2.49 -6.15 19.64
CA MET A 263 3.21 -6.26 18.38
C MET A 263 4.69 -5.95 18.57
N ASP A 264 5.53 -6.74 17.92
CA ASP A 264 6.99 -6.53 17.92
C ASP A 264 7.45 -5.60 16.78
N SER A 265 6.49 -5.05 16.02
CA SER A 265 6.73 -4.13 14.92
C SER A 265 7.19 -2.75 15.38
N GLU A 266 8.40 -2.35 15.00
CA GLU A 266 8.90 -0.99 15.24
C GLU A 266 8.07 0.08 14.52
N GLY A 267 7.58 -0.23 13.32
CA GLY A 267 6.67 0.66 12.60
C GLY A 267 5.37 0.93 13.36
N GLN A 268 4.77 -0.12 13.96
CA GLN A 268 3.56 0.02 14.77
C GLN A 268 3.81 0.86 16.02
N LYS A 269 4.94 0.65 16.72
CA LYS A 269 5.32 1.47 17.89
C LYS A 269 5.43 2.94 17.52
N ARG A 270 6.08 3.25 16.39
CA ARG A 270 6.23 4.63 15.88
C ARG A 270 4.87 5.26 15.55
N MET A 271 3.96 4.52 14.89
CA MET A 271 2.61 5.01 14.61
C MET A 271 1.80 5.27 15.88
N SER A 272 1.81 4.33 16.83
CA SER A 272 1.10 4.48 18.10
C SER A 272 1.65 5.65 18.93
N ALA A 273 2.95 5.93 18.83
CA ALA A 273 3.59 7.06 19.51
C ALA A 273 3.11 8.44 19.03
N LEU A 274 2.56 8.53 17.80
CA LEU A 274 2.06 9.80 17.24
C LEU A 274 0.82 10.33 17.99
N HIS A 275 -0.08 9.44 18.40
CA HIS A 275 -1.34 9.81 19.05
C HIS A 275 -1.47 9.31 20.49
N GLN A 276 -0.65 8.31 20.90
CA GLN A 276 -0.63 7.72 22.26
C GLN A 276 -2.02 7.28 22.79
N GLY A 277 -2.98 7.02 21.88
CA GLY A 277 -4.37 6.74 22.23
C GLY A 277 -5.19 7.97 22.62
N ASP A 278 -4.64 9.17 22.52
CA ASP A 278 -5.32 10.42 22.84
C ASP A 278 -6.05 10.98 21.60
N ARG A 279 -7.32 11.30 21.79
CA ARG A 279 -8.19 11.87 20.75
C ARG A 279 -8.14 13.39 20.69
N SER A 280 -7.54 14.05 21.66
CA SER A 280 -7.56 15.51 21.78
C SER A 280 -6.55 16.22 20.87
N ASN A 281 -5.53 15.48 20.39
CA ASN A 281 -4.48 16.03 19.52
C ASN A 281 -4.09 15.02 18.43
N LEU A 282 -4.92 14.95 17.40
CA LEU A 282 -4.72 14.00 16.30
C LEU A 282 -4.01 14.60 15.09
N GLU A 283 -3.92 15.92 14.96
CA GLU A 283 -3.09 16.57 13.96
C GLU A 283 -1.64 16.59 14.43
N VAL A 284 -0.84 15.61 13.99
CA VAL A 284 0.54 15.37 14.46
C VAL A 284 1.61 16.10 13.65
N SER A 285 1.22 16.70 12.56
CA SER A 285 1.98 17.60 11.69
C SER A 285 0.95 18.36 10.82
N PRO A 286 1.26 19.48 10.20
CA PRO A 286 0.29 20.21 9.41
C PRO A 286 -0.44 19.32 8.40
N ASN A 287 -1.78 19.24 8.52
CA ASN A 287 -2.67 18.41 7.71
C ASN A 287 -2.40 16.88 7.77
N LEU A 288 -1.57 16.41 8.69
CA LEU A 288 -1.31 15.00 8.94
C LEU A 288 -2.06 14.56 10.20
N TRP A 289 -3.15 13.85 10.02
CA TRP A 289 -4.08 13.42 11.06
C TRP A 289 -3.89 11.94 11.40
N ALA A 290 -3.75 11.61 12.68
CA ALA A 290 -3.47 10.25 13.17
C ALA A 290 -4.72 9.48 13.65
N GLY A 291 -5.92 9.97 13.36
CA GLY A 291 -7.17 9.39 13.89
C GLY A 291 -7.45 7.96 13.43
N VAL A 292 -7.02 7.56 12.23
CA VAL A 292 -7.15 6.17 11.77
C VAL A 292 -6.38 5.22 12.68
N GLY A 293 -5.19 5.63 13.15
CA GLY A 293 -4.32 4.85 14.02
C GLY A 293 -4.88 4.56 15.42
N LEU A 294 -5.92 5.28 15.85
CA LEU A 294 -6.57 5.02 17.13
C LEU A 294 -7.07 3.58 17.27
N VAL A 295 -7.62 3.03 16.20
CA VAL A 295 -8.27 1.71 16.19
C VAL A 295 -7.79 0.78 15.08
N ARG A 296 -6.91 1.27 14.21
CA ARG A 296 -6.42 0.49 13.07
C ARG A 296 -4.89 0.39 13.08
N GLY A 297 -4.37 -0.84 13.03
CA GLY A 297 -2.95 -1.12 12.91
C GLY A 297 -2.42 -0.83 11.50
N GLY A 298 -1.11 -0.67 11.39
CA GLY A 298 -0.42 -0.30 10.16
C GLY A 298 -0.32 1.21 9.95
N ALA A 299 -0.41 1.68 8.72
CA ALA A 299 -0.42 3.11 8.43
C ALA A 299 -1.71 3.75 9.00
N GLY A 300 -1.55 4.55 10.03
CA GLY A 300 -2.64 5.10 10.81
C GLY A 300 -2.88 6.60 10.61
N THR A 301 -2.20 7.22 9.64
CA THR A 301 -2.29 8.66 9.37
C THR A 301 -2.98 8.96 8.05
N ALA A 302 -3.66 10.08 7.97
CA ALA A 302 -4.29 10.62 6.78
C ALA A 302 -3.80 12.05 6.51
N LEU A 303 -3.61 12.39 5.24
CA LEU A 303 -3.56 13.79 4.82
C LEU A 303 -4.99 14.32 4.70
N VAL A 304 -5.27 15.42 5.41
CA VAL A 304 -6.61 16.03 5.50
C VAL A 304 -6.54 17.46 5.03
N GLY A 305 -7.45 17.87 4.14
CA GLY A 305 -7.51 19.24 3.69
C GLY A 305 -8.22 19.41 2.35
N ASP A 306 -8.24 20.64 1.84
CA ASP A 306 -8.62 20.88 0.47
C ASP A 306 -7.58 20.31 -0.52
N ALA A 307 -7.94 20.33 -1.79
CA ALA A 307 -7.13 19.68 -2.82
C ALA A 307 -5.75 20.33 -3.00
N ASP A 308 -5.62 21.64 -2.85
CA ASP A 308 -4.35 22.34 -3.00
C ASP A 308 -3.43 22.09 -1.80
N THR A 309 -3.99 22.11 -0.60
CA THR A 309 -3.29 21.81 0.66
C THR A 309 -2.77 20.36 0.66
N VAL A 310 -3.62 19.37 0.34
CA VAL A 310 -3.22 17.97 0.31
C VAL A 310 -2.17 17.72 -0.79
N ALA A 311 -2.33 18.33 -1.97
CA ALA A 311 -1.33 18.23 -3.03
C ALA A 311 0.02 18.81 -2.60
N GLN A 312 0.04 19.89 -1.84
CA GLN A 312 1.27 20.45 -1.30
C GLN A 312 1.93 19.52 -0.29
N ARG A 313 1.17 18.91 0.63
CA ARG A 313 1.72 17.90 1.58
C ARG A 313 2.31 16.70 0.84
N ILE A 314 1.66 16.23 -0.23
CA ILE A 314 2.20 15.15 -1.08
C ILE A 314 3.53 15.58 -1.73
N LYS A 315 3.62 16.81 -2.25
CA LYS A 315 4.85 17.34 -2.85
C LYS A 315 5.99 17.44 -1.84
N GLU A 316 5.73 17.80 -0.60
CA GLU A 316 6.73 17.80 0.47
C GLU A 316 7.36 16.42 0.69
N TYR A 317 6.55 15.36 0.73
CA TYR A 317 7.09 13.99 0.79
C TYR A 317 7.84 13.62 -0.50
N ALA A 318 7.38 14.07 -1.66
CA ALA A 318 8.07 13.81 -2.92
C ALA A 318 9.46 14.49 -2.97
N GLU A 319 9.61 15.69 -2.40
CA GLU A 319 10.89 16.40 -2.27
C GLU A 319 11.90 15.66 -1.38
N LEU A 320 11.43 14.81 -0.46
CA LEU A 320 12.29 13.91 0.31
C LEU A 320 12.80 12.71 -0.51
N GLY A 321 12.22 12.48 -1.70
CA GLY A 321 12.56 11.38 -2.58
C GLY A 321 11.50 10.27 -2.63
N ILE A 322 10.30 10.51 -2.10
CA ILE A 322 9.17 9.56 -2.25
C ILE A 322 8.65 9.64 -3.69
N GLU A 323 8.61 8.50 -4.37
CA GLU A 323 8.14 8.37 -5.75
C GLU A 323 6.79 7.66 -5.86
N THR A 324 6.48 6.76 -4.91
CA THR A 324 5.25 5.97 -4.88
C THR A 324 4.42 6.32 -3.64
N PHE A 325 3.19 6.76 -3.86
CA PHE A 325 2.22 7.06 -2.81
C PHE A 325 1.10 6.02 -2.85
N ILE A 326 1.01 5.19 -1.82
CA ILE A 326 -0.07 4.21 -1.66
C ILE A 326 -1.14 4.86 -0.80
N LEU A 327 -2.21 5.29 -1.42
CA LEU A 327 -3.30 6.03 -0.79
C LEU A 327 -4.50 5.14 -0.51
N SER A 328 -5.34 5.55 0.41
CA SER A 328 -6.68 4.99 0.63
C SER A 328 -7.57 5.96 1.40
N GLY A 329 -8.86 5.77 1.33
CA GLY A 329 -9.87 6.54 2.08
C GLY A 329 -11.07 5.67 2.41
N TYR A 330 -11.97 6.15 3.22
CA TYR A 330 -13.16 5.44 3.67
C TYR A 330 -14.43 6.19 3.27
N PRO A 331 -15.39 5.54 2.52
CA PRO A 331 -15.30 4.23 1.88
C PRO A 331 -14.35 4.24 0.66
N HIS A 332 -13.65 3.13 0.42
CA HIS A 332 -12.57 3.07 -0.58
C HIS A 332 -13.01 3.37 -2.00
N LEU A 333 -14.22 3.01 -2.41
CA LEU A 333 -14.70 3.22 -3.77
C LEU A 333 -14.98 4.72 -4.03
N GLU A 334 -15.75 5.35 -3.17
CA GLU A 334 -16.13 6.76 -3.31
C GLU A 334 -14.91 7.68 -3.14
N GLU A 335 -14.04 7.35 -2.18
CA GLU A 335 -12.82 8.12 -1.97
C GLU A 335 -11.79 7.94 -3.10
N ALA A 336 -11.81 6.81 -3.85
CA ALA A 336 -11.00 6.68 -5.06
C ALA A 336 -11.38 7.71 -6.12
N TYR A 337 -12.67 7.88 -6.39
CA TYR A 337 -13.18 8.90 -7.33
C TYR A 337 -12.84 10.30 -6.85
N ARG A 338 -13.20 10.63 -5.62
CA ARG A 338 -12.99 11.97 -5.04
C ARG A 338 -11.51 12.36 -5.03
N THR A 339 -10.65 11.44 -4.62
CA THR A 339 -9.19 11.65 -4.62
C THR A 339 -8.65 11.88 -6.03
N ALA A 340 -9.07 11.10 -7.01
CA ALA A 340 -8.63 11.28 -8.39
C ALA A 340 -9.12 12.61 -8.98
N GLU A 341 -10.39 12.95 -8.80
CA GLU A 341 -10.99 14.19 -9.33
C GLU A 341 -10.34 15.45 -8.75
N LEU A 342 -10.07 15.45 -7.43
CA LEU A 342 -9.56 16.62 -6.74
C LEU A 342 -8.03 16.74 -6.78
N LEU A 343 -7.29 15.62 -6.62
CA LEU A 343 -5.83 15.65 -6.47
C LEU A 343 -5.05 15.46 -7.77
N PHE A 344 -5.49 14.58 -8.68
CA PHE A 344 -4.70 14.28 -9.88
C PHE A 344 -4.40 15.51 -10.74
N PRO A 345 -5.35 16.46 -10.95
CA PRO A 345 -5.06 17.69 -11.68
C PRO A 345 -3.97 18.58 -11.07
N ARG A 346 -3.61 18.37 -9.78
CA ARG A 346 -2.66 19.17 -9.00
C ARG A 346 -1.30 18.51 -8.81
N LEU A 347 -1.18 17.25 -9.26
CA LEU A 347 0.01 16.43 -9.08
C LEU A 347 0.64 16.06 -10.43
N PRO A 348 1.96 15.84 -10.50
CA PRO A 348 2.66 15.43 -11.72
C PRO A 348 2.44 13.94 -11.99
N VAL A 349 1.18 13.52 -12.13
CA VAL A 349 0.78 12.17 -12.48
C VAL A 349 0.41 12.11 -13.97
N LYS A 350 0.67 10.96 -14.61
CA LYS A 350 0.21 10.74 -15.99
C LYS A 350 -1.30 10.48 -15.93
N HIS A 351 -2.08 11.39 -16.50
CA HIS A 351 -3.50 11.16 -16.71
C HIS A 351 -3.68 10.14 -17.84
N LYS A 352 -4.56 9.17 -17.60
CA LYS A 352 -4.89 8.15 -18.59
C LYS A 352 -5.83 8.68 -19.68
N HIS A 353 -6.52 9.78 -19.42
CA HIS A 353 -7.38 10.41 -20.43
C HIS A 353 -6.51 11.02 -21.53
N ASP A 354 -6.41 10.28 -22.61
CA ASP A 354 -5.81 10.73 -23.85
C ASP A 354 -6.52 12.04 -24.29
N GLU A 355 -5.75 12.99 -24.82
CA GLU A 355 -6.33 14.23 -25.36
C GLU A 355 -7.43 13.93 -26.41
N ASN A 356 -7.36 12.76 -27.06
CA ASN A 356 -8.38 12.28 -27.99
C ASN A 356 -9.72 11.96 -27.30
N GLU A 357 -9.76 11.49 -26.07
CA GLU A 357 -11.03 11.20 -25.37
C GLU A 357 -11.81 12.46 -25.00
N ARG A 358 -11.15 13.59 -24.80
CA ARG A 358 -11.80 14.88 -24.57
C ARG A 358 -12.71 15.31 -25.73
N THR A 359 -12.49 14.75 -26.90
CA THR A 359 -13.33 15.00 -28.10
C THR A 359 -14.75 14.44 -27.94
N PHE A 360 -14.92 13.44 -27.08
CA PHE A 360 -16.23 12.79 -26.82
C PHE A 360 -16.94 13.34 -25.57
N ILE A 361 -16.35 14.30 -24.86
CA ILE A 361 -17.02 14.98 -23.76
C ILE A 361 -17.98 16.02 -24.34
N SER A 362 -19.24 16.00 -23.89
CA SER A 362 -20.19 17.03 -24.30
C SER A 362 -19.63 18.43 -24.00
N PRO A 363 -19.57 19.33 -24.98
CA PRO A 363 -19.06 20.68 -24.77
C PRO A 363 -19.93 21.51 -23.84
N PHE A 364 -21.09 21.01 -23.47
CA PHE A 364 -22.05 21.67 -22.59
C PHE A 364 -22.10 21.06 -21.18
N GLY A 365 -21.39 19.93 -20.93
CA GLY A 365 -21.58 19.15 -19.74
C GLY A 365 -23.02 18.61 -19.65
N GLU A 366 -23.59 18.50 -18.47
CA GLU A 366 -25.03 18.23 -18.22
C GLU A 366 -25.85 19.52 -18.37
N VAL A 367 -25.73 20.20 -19.49
CA VAL A 367 -26.36 21.49 -19.64
C VAL A 367 -27.77 21.33 -20.17
N LYS A 368 -28.64 22.17 -19.62
CA LYS A 368 -29.98 22.50 -20.09
C LYS A 368 -30.10 22.50 -21.62
N ALA A 369 -31.29 22.19 -22.11
CA ALA A 369 -31.65 22.31 -23.51
C ALA A 369 -31.02 23.58 -24.13
N ASN A 370 -30.23 23.40 -25.14
CA ASN A 370 -29.49 24.45 -25.79
C ASN A 370 -29.63 24.31 -27.32
N ASP A 371 -30.19 25.34 -27.94
CA ASP A 371 -30.39 25.39 -29.40
C ASP A 371 -29.11 25.67 -30.19
N LYS A 372 -27.98 25.87 -29.51
CA LYS A 372 -26.71 26.18 -30.16
C LYS A 372 -25.85 24.90 -30.29
N THR A 373 -25.52 24.54 -31.49
CA THR A 373 -24.50 23.51 -31.79
C THR A 373 -23.12 24.17 -31.78
N PRO A 374 -22.14 23.66 -30.97
CA PRO A 374 -20.79 24.18 -31.02
C PRO A 374 -20.18 24.02 -32.41
N ALA A 375 -19.32 24.95 -32.80
CA ALA A 375 -18.53 24.79 -33.99
C ALA A 375 -17.68 23.50 -33.90
N LYS A 376 -17.67 22.69 -34.93
CA LYS A 376 -16.74 21.57 -35.05
C LYS A 376 -15.32 22.11 -34.94
N ARG A 377 -14.55 21.63 -33.99
CA ARG A 377 -13.13 21.94 -33.86
C ARG A 377 -12.30 21.26 -34.88
#